data_dcf84683c7a199c011da58a8069f5cba
#
_entry.id   dcf84683c7a199c011da58a8069f5cba
#
_cell.length_a   1.000
_cell.length_b   1.000
_cell.length_c   1.000
_cell.angle_alpha   90.00
_cell.angle_beta   90.00
_cell.angle_gamma   90.00
#
_symmetry.space_group_name_H-M   'P 1'
#
loop_
_entity.id
_entity.type
_entity.pdbx_description
1 polymer ?
#
loop_
_entity_poly.entity_id
_entity_poly.type
_entity_poly.pdbx_seq_one_letter_code
_entity_poly.pdbx_strand_id
1 'polypeptide(L)'
;MAARLAPGDYDQLHHFIADGVWDAAPLEAELLVQADRLVGGNDAVLVIDHTSMPKKGDRSVGVAPQYASTLGKTANCQTLVSLTLARGEVPIMVALRLFIPENWTSDPARLKRAGVPIEHRTARSKPEIALAEIDRVIAAGVRSVVCWRTRDTDRARRSVML
;
A
#
# COMPACT_ATOMS: atom_id res chain seq x y z
N MET A 1 -14.65 14.55 3.55
CA MET A 1 -15.14 13.75 2.41
C MET A 1 -16.59 13.34 2.61
N ALA A 2 -16.95 12.64 3.69
CA ALA A 2 -18.33 12.22 3.97
C ALA A 2 -19.37 13.36 3.93
N ALA A 3 -19.06 14.51 4.50
CA ALA A 3 -19.98 15.68 4.47
C ALA A 3 -20.33 16.21 3.06
N ARG A 4 -19.55 15.87 2.04
CA ARG A 4 -19.81 16.22 0.64
C ARG A 4 -20.58 15.16 -0.13
N LEU A 5 -20.41 13.88 0.25
CA LEU A 5 -20.99 12.75 -0.44
C LEU A 5 -22.35 12.33 0.15
N ALA A 6 -22.49 12.45 1.46
CA ALA A 6 -23.70 12.09 2.19
C ALA A 6 -23.90 13.07 3.37
N PRO A 7 -24.39 14.30 3.12
CA PRO A 7 -24.67 15.23 4.19
C PRO A 7 -25.84 14.69 5.03
N GLY A 8 -25.56 14.40 6.32
CA GLY A 8 -26.53 13.80 7.25
C GLY A 8 -26.39 12.29 7.46
N ASP A 9 -25.66 11.57 6.59
CA ASP A 9 -25.48 10.10 6.67
C ASP A 9 -24.04 9.69 7.00
N TYR A 10 -23.32 10.53 7.75
CA TYR A 10 -21.93 10.25 8.13
C TYR A 10 -21.76 8.89 8.80
N ASP A 11 -22.67 8.55 9.71
CA ASP A 11 -22.59 7.31 10.48
C ASP A 11 -22.80 6.08 9.60
N GLN A 12 -23.70 6.12 8.63
CA GLN A 12 -23.92 5.01 7.69
C GLN A 12 -22.68 4.75 6.85
N LEU A 13 -22.07 5.80 6.30
CA LEU A 13 -20.82 5.66 5.51
C LEU A 13 -19.66 5.19 6.38
N HIS A 14 -19.57 5.67 7.62
CA HIS A 14 -18.56 5.23 8.57
C HIS A 14 -18.72 3.75 8.92
N HIS A 15 -19.94 3.29 9.25
CA HIS A 15 -20.22 1.89 9.52
C HIS A 15 -19.98 0.99 8.32
N PHE A 16 -20.37 1.42 7.12
CA PHE A 16 -20.09 0.68 5.88
C PHE A 16 -18.59 0.42 5.70
N ILE A 17 -17.74 1.42 5.96
CA ILE A 17 -16.29 1.30 5.79
C ILE A 17 -15.64 0.53 6.96
N ALA A 18 -16.10 0.77 8.20
CA ALA A 18 -15.43 0.26 9.40
C ALA A 18 -15.87 -1.17 9.77
N ASP A 19 -17.17 -1.48 9.60
CA ASP A 19 -17.78 -2.71 10.08
C ASP A 19 -18.22 -3.63 8.93
N GLY A 20 -18.26 -3.12 7.71
CA GLY A 20 -18.65 -3.88 6.52
C GLY A 20 -17.62 -4.96 6.17
N VAL A 21 -18.07 -6.20 6.07
CA VAL A 21 -17.29 -7.29 5.49
C VAL A 21 -17.51 -7.26 3.98
N TRP A 22 -16.60 -6.65 3.25
CA TRP A 22 -16.67 -6.56 1.80
C TRP A 22 -15.33 -6.92 1.16
N ASP A 23 -15.39 -7.54 -0.01
CA ASP A 23 -14.20 -7.87 -0.78
C ASP A 23 -13.69 -6.63 -1.52
N ALA A 24 -12.44 -6.27 -1.30
CA ALA A 24 -11.80 -5.14 -1.96
C ALA A 24 -11.33 -5.47 -3.40
N ALA A 25 -11.21 -6.75 -3.75
CA ALA A 25 -10.63 -7.16 -5.03
C ALA A 25 -11.35 -6.59 -6.26
N PRO A 26 -12.70 -6.55 -6.34
CA PRO A 26 -13.39 -5.92 -7.46
C PRO A 26 -13.11 -4.42 -7.57
N LEU A 27 -13.02 -3.72 -6.44
CA LEU A 27 -12.71 -2.29 -6.42
C LEU A 27 -11.27 -2.02 -6.85
N GLU A 28 -10.32 -2.86 -6.39
CA GLU A 28 -8.92 -2.75 -6.81
C GLU A 28 -8.74 -3.05 -8.31
N ALA A 29 -9.48 -4.02 -8.85
CA ALA A 29 -9.47 -4.33 -10.28
C ALA A 29 -9.98 -3.13 -11.10
N GLU A 30 -11.12 -2.54 -10.71
CA GLU A 30 -11.67 -1.36 -11.38
C GLU A 30 -10.74 -0.16 -11.26
N LEU A 31 -10.10 0.03 -10.10
CA LEU A 31 -9.09 1.08 -9.92
C LEU A 31 -7.97 0.98 -10.95
N LEU A 32 -7.46 -0.22 -11.23
CA LEU A 32 -6.42 -0.44 -12.24
C LEU A 32 -6.90 -0.11 -13.65
N VAL A 33 -8.12 -0.51 -14.01
CA VAL A 33 -8.72 -0.18 -15.31
C VAL A 33 -8.85 1.33 -15.48
N GLN A 34 -9.36 2.03 -14.47
CA GLN A 34 -9.53 3.48 -14.54
C GLN A 34 -8.18 4.22 -14.51
N ALA A 35 -7.21 3.74 -13.72
CA ALA A 35 -5.87 4.31 -13.68
C ALA A 35 -5.17 4.19 -15.04
N ASP A 36 -5.25 3.02 -15.70
CA ASP A 36 -4.68 2.84 -17.04
C ASP A 36 -5.35 3.76 -18.09
N ARG A 37 -6.68 3.91 -18.02
CA ARG A 37 -7.40 4.82 -18.93
C ARG A 37 -6.99 6.28 -18.77
N LEU A 38 -6.73 6.72 -17.54
CA LEU A 38 -6.42 8.11 -17.22
C LEU A 38 -4.95 8.46 -17.44
N VAL A 39 -4.05 7.61 -17.01
CA VAL A 39 -2.60 7.89 -16.97
C VAL A 39 -1.73 6.77 -17.53
N GLY A 40 -2.29 5.65 -17.97
CA GLY A 40 -1.53 4.55 -18.58
C GLY A 40 -0.95 4.94 -19.94
N GLY A 41 0.19 4.35 -20.28
CA GLY A 41 0.86 4.57 -21.56
C GLY A 41 2.36 4.28 -21.49
N ASN A 42 3.03 4.35 -22.66
CA ASN A 42 4.47 4.04 -22.78
C ASN A 42 5.36 5.06 -22.06
N ASP A 43 4.81 6.20 -21.69
CA ASP A 43 5.44 7.29 -20.93
C ASP A 43 4.98 7.33 -19.46
N ALA A 44 4.06 6.44 -19.08
CA ALA A 44 3.64 6.29 -17.70
C ALA A 44 4.71 5.55 -16.88
N VAL A 45 4.89 5.96 -15.63
CA VAL A 45 5.86 5.34 -14.71
C VAL A 45 5.14 4.75 -13.50
N LEU A 46 5.57 3.57 -13.08
CA LEU A 46 5.13 2.95 -11.84
C LEU A 46 6.18 3.22 -10.75
N VAL A 47 5.79 4.00 -9.75
CA VAL A 47 6.67 4.45 -8.67
C VAL A 47 6.37 3.65 -7.40
N ILE A 48 7.42 3.10 -6.78
CA ILE A 48 7.34 2.41 -5.49
C ILE A 48 7.81 3.36 -4.41
N ASP A 49 7.07 3.48 -3.32
CA ASP A 49 7.47 4.26 -2.15
C ASP A 49 7.05 3.57 -0.85
N HIS A 50 7.65 4.01 0.26
CA HIS A 50 7.31 3.54 1.60
C HIS A 50 6.90 4.73 2.45
N THR A 51 5.71 4.66 3.01
CA THR A 51 5.19 5.68 3.91
C THR A 51 5.09 5.15 5.33
N SER A 52 5.70 5.86 6.28
CA SER A 52 5.63 5.52 7.70
C SER A 52 4.60 6.39 8.40
N MET A 53 3.63 5.76 9.05
CA MET A 53 2.60 6.42 9.85
C MET A 53 2.89 6.26 11.34
N PRO A 54 3.33 7.31 12.06
CA PRO A 54 3.55 7.25 13.50
C PRO A 54 2.28 6.86 14.24
N LYS A 55 2.43 5.99 15.24
CA LYS A 55 1.33 5.50 16.07
C LYS A 55 1.69 5.62 17.55
N LYS A 56 0.67 5.89 18.36
CA LYS A 56 0.76 5.73 19.81
C LYS A 56 0.33 4.30 20.17
N GLY A 57 1.09 3.65 21.08
CA GLY A 57 0.79 2.29 21.53
C GLY A 57 1.23 1.21 20.54
N ASP A 58 0.86 -0.04 20.84
CA ASP A 58 1.40 -1.25 20.22
C ASP A 58 0.34 -2.19 19.64
N ARG A 59 -0.94 -1.79 19.70
CA ARG A 59 -2.07 -2.67 19.34
C ARG A 59 -2.40 -2.68 17.84
N SER A 60 -2.08 -1.61 17.10
CA SER A 60 -2.36 -1.57 15.66
C SER A 60 -1.47 -2.56 14.91
N VAL A 61 -2.06 -3.35 14.00
CA VAL A 61 -1.33 -4.36 13.22
C VAL A 61 -0.12 -3.75 12.53
N GLY A 62 1.04 -4.42 12.62
CA GLY A 62 2.27 -3.97 11.97
C GLY A 62 3.01 -2.82 12.67
N VAL A 63 2.51 -2.35 13.80
CA VAL A 63 3.21 -1.32 14.58
C VAL A 63 4.47 -1.87 15.23
N ALA A 64 5.59 -1.21 15.01
CA ALA A 64 6.88 -1.48 15.62
C ALA A 64 7.78 -0.24 15.56
N PRO A 65 8.86 -0.19 16.35
CA PRO A 65 9.94 0.77 16.12
C PRO A 65 10.57 0.53 14.74
N GLN A 66 10.39 1.48 13.83
CA GLN A 66 10.91 1.44 12.46
C GLN A 66 11.44 2.82 12.09
N TYR A 67 12.37 2.89 11.14
CA TYR A 67 12.81 4.18 10.62
C TYR A 67 11.67 4.88 9.88
N ALA A 68 11.31 6.05 10.35
CA ALA A 68 10.28 6.91 9.76
C ALA A 68 10.98 8.05 9.01
N SER A 69 11.06 7.95 7.68
CA SER A 69 11.76 8.93 6.82
C SER A 69 11.19 10.35 6.98
N THR A 70 9.89 10.48 7.18
CA THR A 70 9.23 11.77 7.43
C THR A 70 9.67 12.45 8.73
N LEU A 71 10.14 11.66 9.70
CA LEU A 71 10.63 12.15 11.00
C LEU A 71 12.15 12.16 11.09
N GLY A 72 12.86 11.56 10.12
CA GLY A 72 14.32 11.42 10.12
C GLY A 72 14.88 10.56 11.27
N LYS A 73 14.04 9.73 11.92
CA LYS A 73 14.41 8.91 13.08
C LYS A 73 13.62 7.64 13.19
N THR A 74 14.10 6.71 14.03
CA THR A 74 13.31 5.55 14.46
C THR A 74 12.14 6.00 15.33
N ALA A 75 10.93 5.58 14.96
CA ALA A 75 9.70 5.88 15.69
C ALA A 75 8.79 4.65 15.68
N ASN A 76 7.89 4.59 16.66
CA ASN A 76 6.83 3.60 16.67
C ASN A 76 5.84 3.93 15.55
N CYS A 77 5.79 3.11 14.50
CA CYS A 77 4.99 3.40 13.31
C CYS A 77 4.52 2.13 12.61
N GLN A 78 3.48 2.28 11.80
CA GLN A 78 3.13 1.35 10.72
C GLN A 78 3.85 1.80 9.45
N THR A 79 4.33 0.86 8.66
CA THR A 79 4.90 1.16 7.34
C THR A 79 4.00 0.59 6.26
N LEU A 80 3.71 1.41 5.27
CA LEU A 80 2.92 1.04 4.10
C LEU A 80 3.84 1.04 2.87
N VAL A 81 3.69 0.03 2.04
CA VAL A 81 4.30 -0.04 0.70
C VAL A 81 3.25 0.42 -0.30
N SER A 82 3.55 1.43 -1.08
CA SER A 82 2.65 1.97 -2.08
C SER A 82 3.20 1.83 -3.50
N LEU A 83 2.30 1.60 -4.45
CA LEU A 83 2.56 1.76 -5.88
C LEU A 83 1.72 2.91 -6.40
N THR A 84 2.35 3.78 -7.18
CA THR A 84 1.70 4.92 -7.81
C THR A 84 1.98 4.89 -9.30
N LEU A 85 0.93 4.82 -10.12
CA LEU A 85 1.01 5.03 -11.56
C LEU A 85 0.96 6.54 -11.82
N ALA A 86 1.94 7.06 -12.56
CA ALA A 86 2.02 8.48 -12.85
C ALA A 86 2.39 8.74 -14.30
N ARG A 87 1.76 9.77 -14.91
CA ARG A 87 2.13 10.31 -16.19
C ARG A 87 2.15 11.83 -16.12
N GLY A 88 3.31 12.42 -16.42
CA GLY A 88 3.53 13.84 -16.14
C GLY A 88 3.39 14.15 -14.66
N GLU A 89 2.53 15.09 -14.30
CA GLU A 89 2.29 15.51 -12.91
C GLU A 89 1.05 14.86 -12.28
N VAL A 90 0.44 13.87 -12.94
CA VAL A 90 -0.78 13.22 -12.45
C VAL A 90 -0.46 11.87 -11.84
N PRO A 91 -0.41 11.75 -10.49
CA PRO A 91 -0.21 10.48 -9.79
C PRO A 91 -1.55 9.83 -9.41
N ILE A 92 -1.65 8.52 -9.59
CA ILE A 92 -2.76 7.69 -9.11
C ILE A 92 -2.17 6.55 -8.28
N MET A 93 -2.50 6.49 -7.00
CA MET A 93 -2.09 5.36 -6.15
C MET A 93 -2.91 4.13 -6.52
N VAL A 94 -2.23 3.08 -7.00
CA VAL A 94 -2.84 1.83 -7.49
C VAL A 94 -2.68 0.65 -6.53
N ALA A 95 -1.80 0.78 -5.54
CA ALA A 95 -1.68 -0.18 -4.44
C ALA A 95 -1.18 0.50 -3.16
N LEU A 96 -1.68 -0.02 -2.03
CA LEU A 96 -1.23 0.36 -0.69
C LEU A 96 -1.30 -0.87 0.21
N ARG A 97 -0.13 -1.38 0.66
CA ARG A 97 -0.04 -2.62 1.44
C ARG A 97 0.68 -2.39 2.76
N LEU A 98 0.11 -2.94 3.83
CA LEU A 98 0.72 -2.88 5.15
C LEU A 98 1.91 -3.85 5.22
N PHE A 99 3.06 -3.34 5.61
CA PHE A 99 4.21 -4.16 5.98
C PHE A 99 4.02 -4.66 7.42
N ILE A 100 4.10 -5.98 7.61
CA ILE A 100 4.03 -6.62 8.92
C ILE A 100 5.45 -7.06 9.31
N PRO A 101 6.09 -6.38 10.28
CA PRO A 101 7.47 -6.68 10.67
C PRO A 101 7.56 -8.00 11.47
N GLU A 102 8.79 -8.52 11.59
CA GLU A 102 9.08 -9.83 12.19
C GLU A 102 8.54 -10.00 13.61
N ASN A 103 8.58 -8.97 14.45
CA ASN A 103 8.04 -9.01 15.81
C ASN A 103 6.51 -9.23 15.87
N TRP A 104 5.83 -9.15 14.73
CA TRP A 104 4.44 -9.54 14.57
C TRP A 104 4.32 -10.93 13.94
N THR A 105 5.06 -11.22 12.88
CA THR A 105 4.96 -12.51 12.17
C THR A 105 5.52 -13.67 12.96
N SER A 106 6.40 -13.41 13.93
CA SER A 106 6.89 -14.41 14.90
C SER A 106 5.90 -14.72 16.04
N ASP A 107 4.77 -13.99 16.16
CA ASP A 107 3.71 -14.24 17.15
C ASP A 107 2.36 -14.55 16.46
N PRO A 108 2.11 -15.82 16.08
CA PRO A 108 0.85 -16.22 15.43
C PRO A 108 -0.40 -15.94 16.27
N ALA A 109 -0.26 -16.02 17.61
CA ALA A 109 -1.38 -15.76 18.52
C ALA A 109 -1.76 -14.27 18.50
N ARG A 110 -0.78 -13.39 18.43
CA ARG A 110 -0.99 -11.93 18.27
C ARG A 110 -1.67 -11.60 16.95
N LEU A 111 -1.19 -12.18 15.84
CA LEU A 111 -1.79 -12.00 14.51
C LEU A 111 -3.26 -12.47 14.50
N LYS A 112 -3.55 -13.64 15.11
CA LYS A 112 -4.91 -14.17 15.20
C LYS A 112 -5.81 -13.24 16.02
N ARG A 113 -5.36 -12.80 17.21
CA ARG A 113 -6.13 -11.87 18.07
C ARG A 113 -6.40 -10.53 17.39
N ALA A 114 -5.46 -10.08 16.55
CA ALA A 114 -5.59 -8.83 15.79
C ALA A 114 -6.44 -8.96 14.51
N GLY A 115 -7.00 -10.16 14.23
CA GLY A 115 -7.86 -10.38 13.07
C GLY A 115 -7.12 -10.42 11.73
N VAL A 116 -5.78 -10.59 11.72
CA VAL A 116 -5.03 -10.66 10.46
C VAL A 116 -5.44 -11.94 9.70
N PRO A 117 -5.89 -11.85 8.43
CA PRO A 117 -6.22 -12.98 7.61
C PRO A 117 -5.04 -13.95 7.46
N ILE A 118 -5.30 -15.26 7.35
CA ILE A 118 -4.25 -16.29 7.38
C ILE A 118 -3.25 -16.13 6.24
N GLU A 119 -3.71 -15.71 5.08
CA GLU A 119 -2.93 -15.46 3.87
C GLU A 119 -1.95 -14.28 4.02
N HIS A 120 -2.18 -13.40 5.00
CA HIS A 120 -1.34 -12.24 5.29
C HIS A 120 -0.43 -12.42 6.52
N ARG A 121 -0.37 -13.63 7.11
CA ARG A 121 0.45 -13.90 8.31
C ARG A 121 1.88 -14.30 8.01
N THR A 122 2.20 -14.58 6.76
CA THR A 122 3.56 -14.93 6.33
C THR A 122 4.45 -13.70 6.32
N ALA A 123 5.68 -13.86 6.86
CA ALA A 123 6.69 -12.81 6.80
C ALA A 123 7.04 -12.48 5.34
N ARG A 124 6.98 -11.21 4.99
CA ARG A 124 7.35 -10.70 3.66
C ARG A 124 8.15 -9.41 3.84
N SER A 125 9.23 -9.29 3.12
CA SER A 125 9.99 -8.04 3.06
C SER A 125 9.23 -6.98 2.23
N LYS A 126 9.58 -5.71 2.44
CA LYS A 126 8.99 -4.61 1.64
C LYS A 126 9.22 -4.79 0.13
N PRO A 127 10.42 -5.22 -0.35
CA PRO A 127 10.62 -5.54 -1.75
C PRO A 127 9.71 -6.66 -2.27
N GLU A 128 9.51 -7.74 -1.51
CA GLU A 128 8.61 -8.84 -1.92
C GLU A 128 7.16 -8.38 -2.02
N ILE A 129 6.71 -7.50 -1.12
CA ILE A 129 5.39 -6.87 -1.21
C ILE A 129 5.29 -6.01 -2.47
N ALA A 130 6.30 -5.18 -2.74
CA ALA A 130 6.33 -4.32 -3.92
C ALA A 130 6.32 -5.13 -5.22
N LEU A 131 7.13 -6.20 -5.32
CA LEU A 131 7.17 -7.08 -6.49
C LEU A 131 5.82 -7.74 -6.76
N ALA A 132 5.17 -8.28 -5.73
CA ALA A 132 3.85 -8.90 -5.91
C ALA A 132 2.78 -7.89 -6.40
N GLU A 133 2.86 -6.64 -5.96
CA GLU A 133 1.94 -5.60 -6.44
C GLU A 133 2.27 -5.15 -7.87
N ILE A 134 3.56 -5.11 -8.25
CA ILE A 134 3.98 -4.88 -9.64
C ILE A 134 3.42 -5.99 -10.54
N ASP A 135 3.61 -7.26 -10.15
CA ASP A 135 3.09 -8.40 -10.91
C ASP A 135 1.58 -8.32 -11.09
N ARG A 136 0.85 -7.92 -10.04
CA ARG A 136 -0.60 -7.70 -10.10
C ARG A 136 -0.98 -6.59 -11.09
N VAL A 137 -0.26 -5.48 -11.07
CA VAL A 137 -0.50 -4.33 -11.97
C VAL A 137 -0.23 -4.72 -13.43
N ILE A 138 0.87 -5.46 -13.68
CA ILE A 138 1.23 -5.98 -15.01
C ILE A 138 0.19 -6.99 -15.49
N ALA A 139 -0.21 -7.94 -14.64
CA ALA A 139 -1.22 -8.95 -14.96
C ALA A 139 -2.59 -8.34 -15.31
N ALA A 140 -2.91 -7.18 -14.74
CA ALA A 140 -4.10 -6.41 -15.10
C ALA A 140 -3.99 -5.65 -16.43
N GLY A 141 -2.84 -5.72 -17.12
CA GLY A 141 -2.62 -5.08 -18.43
C GLY A 141 -2.36 -3.58 -18.36
N VAL A 142 -2.00 -3.03 -17.20
CA VAL A 142 -1.68 -1.61 -17.04
C VAL A 142 -0.39 -1.27 -17.80
N ARG A 143 -0.46 -0.28 -18.67
CA ARG A 143 0.67 0.16 -19.51
C ARG A 143 1.54 1.15 -18.76
N SER A 144 2.78 0.74 -18.45
CA SER A 144 3.72 1.60 -17.73
C SER A 144 5.16 1.11 -17.87
N VAL A 145 6.11 2.00 -17.57
CA VAL A 145 7.52 1.65 -17.31
C VAL A 145 7.70 1.58 -15.80
N VAL A 146 8.35 0.53 -15.29
CA VAL A 146 8.61 0.39 -13.84
C VAL A 146 9.81 1.22 -13.46
N CYS A 147 9.63 2.16 -12.53
CA CYS A 147 10.70 2.97 -11.95
C CYS A 147 10.80 2.70 -10.44
N TRP A 148 11.97 2.25 -9.98
CA TRP A 148 12.26 2.13 -8.55
C TRP A 148 12.70 3.49 -7.99
N ARG A 149 11.96 4.00 -7.00
CA ARG A 149 12.40 5.15 -6.23
C ARG A 149 12.21 4.85 -4.76
N THR A 150 13.29 4.48 -4.09
CA THR A 150 13.36 4.51 -2.63
C THR A 150 14.10 5.76 -2.21
N ARG A 151 13.53 6.55 -1.31
CA ARG A 151 14.22 7.70 -0.72
C ARG A 151 15.41 7.31 0.17
N ASP A 152 15.57 6.03 0.49
CA ASP A 152 16.51 5.56 1.51
C ASP A 152 17.75 4.79 0.98
N THR A 153 17.94 4.65 -0.33
CA THR A 153 19.18 4.05 -0.83
C THR A 153 19.58 4.65 -2.16
N ASP A 154 20.67 5.38 -2.13
CA ASP A 154 21.49 5.80 -3.27
C ASP A 154 22.15 4.62 -4.03
N ARG A 155 21.58 3.41 -3.96
CA ARG A 155 22.12 2.19 -4.54
C ARG A 155 21.05 1.24 -5.05
N ALA A 156 20.57 1.43 -6.22
CA ALA A 156 20.25 0.42 -7.23
C ALA A 156 19.34 0.98 -8.32
N ARG A 157 19.91 1.64 -9.31
CA ARG A 157 19.26 1.75 -10.61
C ARG A 157 19.28 0.35 -11.25
N ARG A 158 18.18 -0.33 -11.24
CA ARG A 158 17.89 -1.40 -12.20
C ARG A 158 16.63 -1.03 -12.95
N SER A 159 16.83 -0.47 -14.13
CA SER A 159 15.80 -0.42 -15.15
C SER A 159 15.51 -1.87 -15.55
N VAL A 160 14.33 -2.34 -15.27
CA VAL A 160 13.79 -3.54 -15.91
C VAL A 160 12.99 -3.03 -17.10
N MET A 161 13.61 -3.03 -18.27
CA MET A 161 12.87 -2.97 -19.52
C MET A 161 12.25 -4.35 -19.74
N LEU A 162 10.95 -4.38 -19.83
CA LEU A 162 10.19 -5.46 -20.47
C LEU A 162 9.86 -5.07 -21.90
#